data_4293bba1dd423128f358bbd451812e16
#
_entry.id   4293bba1dd423128f358bbd451812e16
#
_cell.length_a   1.000
_cell.length_b   1.000
_cell.length_c   1.000
_cell.angle_alpha   90.00
_cell.angle_beta   90.00
_cell.angle_gamma   90.00
#
_symmetry.space_group_name_H-M   'P 1'
#
loop_
_entity.id
_entity.type
_entity.pdbx_description
1 polymer ?
#
loop_
_entity_poly.entity_id
_entity_poly.type
_entity_poly.pdbx_seq_one_letter_code
_entity_poly.pdbx_strand_id
1 'polypeptide(L)'
;AGGFRWYRRATMQSLFHLAYHVTDLEQARKFYRDVLGCAEGRSTETWVDFNFFGHQISLHLGEPFPVTNTGRVGNHMVPMPHLGMVLLKPDWMALAERLKAANTQFVLEPQVRFEGEPGEQWTMFFRDPCGNPIEVKGFSSWEQVYEH
;
A
#
# COMPACT_ATOMS: atom_id res chain seq x y z
N ALA A 1 -23.34 20.70 -9.52
CA ALA A 1 -22.48 19.75 -10.20
C ALA A 1 -22.23 18.56 -9.29
N GLY A 2 -22.90 17.46 -9.55
CA GLY A 2 -22.76 16.25 -8.75
C GLY A 2 -21.40 15.62 -8.98
N GLY A 3 -20.48 15.83 -8.06
CA GLY A 3 -19.24 15.09 -8.07
C GLY A 3 -19.54 13.59 -8.12
N PHE A 4 -18.79 12.86 -8.92
CA PHE A 4 -18.94 11.44 -9.03
C PHE A 4 -18.63 10.78 -7.68
N ARG A 5 -19.66 10.17 -7.07
CA ARG A 5 -19.54 9.53 -5.75
C ARG A 5 -19.53 8.01 -5.91
N TRP A 6 -18.67 7.51 -6.76
CA TRP A 6 -18.59 6.08 -7.07
C TRP A 6 -18.45 5.21 -5.82
N TYR A 7 -17.74 5.68 -4.80
CA TYR A 7 -17.55 4.94 -3.56
C TYR A 7 -18.83 4.81 -2.71
N ARG A 8 -19.86 5.60 -3.00
CA ARG A 8 -21.14 5.55 -2.30
C ARG A 8 -22.24 4.85 -3.09
N ARG A 9 -21.93 4.42 -4.31
CA ARG A 9 -22.92 3.79 -5.20
C ARG A 9 -22.89 2.27 -5.17
N ALA A 10 -21.95 1.67 -4.44
CA ALA A 10 -21.89 0.23 -4.34
C ALA A 10 -23.14 -0.28 -3.60
N THR A 11 -23.90 -1.17 -4.23
CA THR A 11 -25.10 -1.77 -3.65
C THR A 11 -24.77 -2.89 -2.68
N MET A 12 -23.51 -3.36 -2.67
CA MET A 12 -23.01 -4.34 -1.73
C MET A 12 -21.66 -3.89 -1.19
N GLN A 13 -21.35 -4.27 0.05
CA GLN A 13 -20.04 -4.04 0.64
C GLN A 13 -19.13 -5.21 0.32
N SER A 14 -17.87 -4.93 0.07
CA SER A 14 -16.90 -5.96 -0.19
C SER A 14 -15.55 -5.58 0.39
N LEU A 15 -14.76 -6.61 0.75
CA LEU A 15 -13.34 -6.43 1.07
C LEU A 15 -12.53 -6.96 -0.10
N PHE A 16 -11.54 -6.19 -0.50
CA PHE A 16 -10.55 -6.68 -1.47
C PHE A 16 -9.70 -7.75 -0.78
N HIS A 17 -9.42 -8.83 -1.49
CA HIS A 17 -8.59 -9.93 -1.02
C HIS A 17 -7.44 -10.14 -1.99
N LEU A 18 -6.22 -10.21 -1.45
CA LEU A 18 -5.02 -10.51 -2.22
C LEU A 18 -4.17 -11.49 -1.44
N ALA A 19 -3.76 -12.58 -2.09
CA ALA A 19 -2.84 -13.55 -1.51
C ALA A 19 -1.53 -13.51 -2.29
N TYR A 20 -0.40 -13.50 -1.57
CA TYR A 20 0.91 -13.52 -2.18
C TYR A 20 1.94 -14.14 -1.24
N HIS A 21 3.11 -14.45 -1.77
CA HIS A 21 4.13 -15.17 -1.03
C HIS A 21 5.10 -14.27 -0.28
N VAL A 22 5.51 -14.76 0.89
CA VAL A 22 6.62 -14.24 1.66
C VAL A 22 7.55 -15.40 1.99
N THR A 23 8.83 -15.12 2.15
CA THR A 23 9.82 -16.16 2.44
C THR A 23 9.95 -16.46 3.94
N ASP A 24 9.44 -15.56 4.79
CA ASP A 24 9.57 -15.66 6.25
C ASP A 24 8.36 -15.02 6.92
N LEU A 25 7.53 -15.85 7.57
CA LEU A 25 6.30 -15.35 8.21
C LEU A 25 6.59 -14.47 9.42
N GLU A 26 7.63 -14.74 10.19
CA GLU A 26 7.94 -13.92 11.37
C GLU A 26 8.43 -12.54 10.99
N GLN A 27 9.26 -12.43 9.98
CA GLN A 27 9.68 -11.12 9.44
C GLN A 27 8.49 -10.38 8.86
N ALA A 28 7.60 -11.08 8.15
CA ALA A 28 6.39 -10.48 7.60
C ALA A 28 5.48 -9.98 8.72
N ARG A 29 5.27 -10.76 9.78
CA ARG A 29 4.45 -10.33 10.93
C ARG A 29 5.00 -9.05 11.56
N LYS A 30 6.29 -8.99 11.80
CA LYS A 30 6.93 -7.80 12.38
C LYS A 30 6.71 -6.57 11.51
N PHE A 31 6.83 -6.73 10.21
CA PHE A 31 6.67 -5.60 9.28
C PHE A 31 5.19 -5.19 9.16
N TYR A 32 4.31 -6.09 8.82
CA TYR A 32 2.90 -5.73 8.57
C TYR A 32 2.18 -5.32 9.85
N ARG A 33 2.45 -5.99 10.96
CA ARG A 33 1.83 -5.66 12.25
C ARG A 33 2.49 -4.47 12.92
N ASP A 34 3.80 -4.51 13.11
CA ASP A 34 4.49 -3.54 13.97
C ASP A 34 4.89 -2.26 13.22
N VAL A 35 5.26 -2.35 11.95
CA VAL A 35 5.64 -1.17 11.16
C VAL A 35 4.42 -0.57 10.48
N LEU A 36 3.67 -1.35 9.70
CA LEU A 36 2.50 -0.85 8.99
C LEU A 36 1.27 -0.68 9.89
N GLY A 37 1.23 -1.35 11.04
CA GLY A 37 0.11 -1.22 11.97
C GLY A 37 -1.12 -2.03 11.59
N CYS A 38 -0.95 -3.08 10.78
CA CYS A 38 -2.05 -3.93 10.37
C CYS A 38 -2.38 -4.95 11.46
N ALA A 39 -3.68 -5.13 11.76
CA ALA A 39 -4.11 -6.14 12.72
C ALA A 39 -3.94 -7.54 12.12
N GLU A 40 -3.31 -8.44 12.88
CA GLU A 40 -3.16 -9.82 12.48
C GLU A 40 -4.48 -10.57 12.64
N GLY A 41 -4.84 -11.37 11.65
CA GLY A 41 -6.02 -12.22 11.67
C GLY A 41 -5.68 -13.68 11.97
N ARG A 42 -6.26 -14.58 11.18
CA ARG A 42 -6.03 -16.01 11.33
C ARG A 42 -4.68 -16.40 10.73
N SER A 43 -4.13 -17.50 11.20
CA SER A 43 -2.87 -18.02 10.67
C SER A 43 -2.75 -19.52 10.87
N THR A 44 -1.84 -20.11 10.10
CA THR A 44 -1.34 -21.46 10.29
C THR A 44 0.19 -21.42 10.28
N GLU A 45 0.83 -22.56 10.19
CA GLU A 45 2.29 -22.60 10.07
C GLU A 45 2.79 -22.07 8.71
N THR A 46 1.90 -22.00 7.70
CA THR A 46 2.29 -21.65 6.33
C THR A 46 1.67 -20.39 5.80
N TRP A 47 0.77 -19.76 6.54
CA TRP A 47 0.16 -18.48 6.09
C TRP A 47 -0.34 -17.65 7.27
N VAL A 48 -0.54 -16.36 7.02
CA VAL A 48 -1.09 -15.41 7.98
C VAL A 48 -1.92 -14.37 7.24
N ASP A 49 -3.10 -14.05 7.79
CA ASP A 49 -3.97 -13.00 7.28
C ASP A 49 -3.76 -11.70 8.05
N PHE A 50 -3.91 -10.57 7.35
CA PHE A 50 -3.89 -9.25 7.97
C PHE A 50 -5.06 -8.42 7.50
N ASN A 51 -5.57 -7.58 8.39
CA ASN A 51 -6.41 -6.46 8.01
C ASN A 51 -5.50 -5.36 7.45
N PHE A 52 -5.43 -5.29 6.12
CA PHE A 52 -4.57 -4.38 5.40
C PHE A 52 -5.38 -3.13 5.05
N PHE A 53 -5.41 -2.18 5.99
CA PHE A 53 -6.11 -0.91 5.86
C PHE A 53 -7.58 -1.08 5.45
N GLY A 54 -8.26 -2.04 6.07
CA GLY A 54 -9.66 -2.32 5.81
C GLY A 54 -9.91 -3.41 4.77
N HIS A 55 -8.87 -3.99 4.20
CA HIS A 55 -8.95 -5.08 3.23
C HIS A 55 -8.21 -6.31 3.75
N GLN A 56 -8.37 -7.44 3.08
CA GLN A 56 -7.71 -8.68 3.50
C GLN A 56 -6.53 -9.00 2.60
N ILE A 57 -5.35 -9.16 3.21
CA ILE A 57 -4.23 -9.81 2.53
C ILE A 57 -3.93 -11.13 3.24
N SER A 58 -3.48 -12.11 2.46
CA SER A 58 -3.06 -13.42 2.98
C SER A 58 -1.64 -13.67 2.51
N LEU A 59 -0.72 -13.79 3.47
CA LEU A 59 0.69 -14.01 3.18
C LEU A 59 0.98 -15.49 3.36
N HIS A 60 1.44 -16.14 2.29
CA HIS A 60 1.75 -17.57 2.28
C HIS A 60 3.26 -17.78 2.15
N LEU A 61 3.79 -18.79 2.82
CA LEU A 61 5.20 -19.17 2.63
C LEU A 61 5.43 -19.64 1.20
N GLY A 62 6.40 -19.05 0.54
CA GLY A 62 6.76 -19.42 -0.82
C GLY A 62 7.63 -18.38 -1.47
N GLU A 63 7.89 -18.54 -2.75
CA GLU A 63 8.67 -17.62 -3.55
C GLU A 63 7.83 -16.40 -3.90
N PRO A 64 8.28 -15.18 -3.58
CA PRO A 64 7.55 -13.97 -3.95
C PRO A 64 7.33 -13.87 -5.47
N PHE A 65 6.25 -13.21 -5.86
CA PHE A 65 5.95 -13.02 -7.27
C PHE A 65 7.07 -12.21 -7.96
N PRO A 66 7.38 -12.53 -9.23
CA PRO A 66 8.43 -11.80 -9.94
C PRO A 66 7.97 -10.38 -10.29
N VAL A 67 8.90 -9.44 -10.21
CA VAL A 67 8.65 -8.04 -10.56
C VAL A 67 9.71 -7.54 -11.51
N THR A 68 9.34 -6.55 -12.32
CA THR A 68 10.27 -5.85 -13.21
C THR A 68 10.09 -4.34 -13.03
N ASN A 69 11.17 -3.57 -13.20
CA ASN A 69 11.10 -2.11 -13.06
C ASN A 69 10.59 -1.49 -14.36
N THR A 70 9.32 -1.73 -14.67
CA THR A 70 8.66 -1.32 -15.91
C THR A 70 7.56 -0.29 -15.73
N GLY A 71 7.14 -0.01 -14.47
CA GLY A 71 6.22 1.06 -14.18
C GLY A 71 6.93 2.41 -14.17
N ARG A 72 6.24 3.48 -14.53
CA ARG A 72 6.82 4.83 -14.51
C ARG A 72 6.06 5.73 -13.55
N VAL A 73 6.79 6.35 -12.62
CA VAL A 73 6.27 7.38 -11.73
C VAL A 73 7.17 8.61 -11.90
N GLY A 74 6.68 9.63 -12.63
CA GLY A 74 7.50 10.77 -13.00
C GLY A 74 8.70 10.32 -13.84
N ASN A 75 9.90 10.59 -13.34
CA ASN A 75 11.15 10.18 -13.98
C ASN A 75 11.71 8.87 -13.38
N HIS A 76 10.97 8.22 -12.50
CA HIS A 76 11.41 6.99 -11.84
C HIS A 76 10.74 5.77 -12.44
N MET A 77 11.50 4.70 -12.58
CA MET A 77 10.96 3.39 -12.91
C MET A 77 10.70 2.64 -11.61
N VAL A 78 9.52 2.05 -11.51
CA VAL A 78 9.08 1.34 -10.30
C VAL A 78 8.72 -0.11 -10.61
N PRO A 79 8.77 -0.99 -9.59
CA PRO A 79 8.45 -2.40 -9.78
C PRO A 79 7.01 -2.62 -10.23
N MET A 80 6.83 -3.57 -11.14
CA MET A 80 5.53 -4.05 -11.61
C MET A 80 5.52 -5.58 -11.61
N PRO A 81 4.46 -6.24 -11.07
CA PRO A 81 3.34 -5.63 -10.37
C PRO A 81 3.74 -5.10 -8.99
N HIS A 82 2.89 -4.30 -8.39
CA HIS A 82 3.01 -3.89 -7.00
C HIS A 82 1.60 -3.78 -6.40
N LEU A 83 1.54 -3.75 -5.08
CA LEU A 83 0.29 -3.57 -4.35
C LEU A 83 0.40 -2.33 -3.48
N GLY A 84 -0.69 -1.95 -2.87
CA GLY A 84 -0.67 -0.82 -1.95
C GLY A 84 -2.06 -0.35 -1.59
N MET A 85 -2.13 0.87 -1.13
CA MET A 85 -3.40 1.47 -0.75
C MET A 85 -3.37 2.97 -1.01
N VAL A 86 -4.56 3.53 -0.96
CA VAL A 86 -4.77 4.98 -1.03
C VAL A 86 -5.28 5.41 0.33
N LEU A 87 -4.63 6.39 0.94
CA LEU A 87 -4.99 6.93 2.25
C LEU A 87 -5.35 8.41 2.12
N LEU A 88 -6.07 8.93 3.09
CA LEU A 88 -6.17 10.37 3.24
C LEU A 88 -4.84 10.90 3.75
N LYS A 89 -4.51 12.14 3.40
CA LYS A 89 -3.21 12.75 3.67
C LYS A 89 -2.74 12.62 5.12
N PRO A 90 -3.57 12.88 6.15
CA PRO A 90 -3.10 12.74 7.54
C PRO A 90 -2.61 11.33 7.87
N ASP A 91 -3.33 10.31 7.40
CA ASP A 91 -2.93 8.91 7.62
C ASP A 91 -1.68 8.56 6.82
N TRP A 92 -1.56 9.08 5.59
CA TRP A 92 -0.37 8.89 4.78
C TRP A 92 0.87 9.49 5.45
N MET A 93 0.73 10.70 5.99
CA MET A 93 1.83 11.37 6.70
C MET A 93 2.26 10.58 7.93
N ALA A 94 1.30 10.08 8.72
CA ALA A 94 1.58 9.27 9.90
C ALA A 94 2.31 7.98 9.53
N LEU A 95 1.88 7.31 8.46
CA LEU A 95 2.53 6.09 7.98
C LEU A 95 3.95 6.37 7.49
N ALA A 96 4.15 7.47 6.76
CA ALA A 96 5.48 7.86 6.29
C ALA A 96 6.45 8.03 7.48
N GLU A 97 6.02 8.67 8.56
CA GLU A 97 6.84 8.84 9.76
C GLU A 97 7.17 7.50 10.43
N ARG A 98 6.21 6.58 10.49
CA ARG A 98 6.44 5.23 11.03
C ARG A 98 7.48 4.47 10.22
N LEU A 99 7.38 4.55 8.89
CA LEU A 99 8.33 3.88 8.00
C LEU A 99 9.73 4.46 8.15
N LYS A 100 9.85 5.78 8.25
CA LYS A 100 11.14 6.45 8.47
C LYS A 100 11.74 6.03 9.83
N ALA A 101 10.92 6.01 10.88
CA ALA A 101 11.37 5.61 12.21
C ALA A 101 11.84 4.16 12.26
N ALA A 102 11.29 3.30 11.41
CA ALA A 102 11.68 1.90 11.28
C ALA A 102 12.87 1.70 10.35
N ASN A 103 13.49 2.78 9.87
CA ASN A 103 14.62 2.75 8.92
C ASN A 103 14.28 2.01 7.63
N THR A 104 13.04 2.13 7.16
CA THR A 104 12.61 1.51 5.92
C THR A 104 13.39 2.08 4.73
N GLN A 105 13.86 1.22 3.86
CA GLN A 105 14.48 1.64 2.61
C GLN A 105 13.39 1.89 1.57
N PHE A 106 13.36 3.10 1.04
CA PHE A 106 12.37 3.47 0.04
C PHE A 106 12.91 3.22 -1.37
N VAL A 107 12.05 2.66 -2.21
CA VAL A 107 12.27 2.65 -3.67
C VAL A 107 12.04 4.06 -4.20
N LEU A 108 11.04 4.74 -3.65
CA LEU A 108 10.72 6.13 -3.94
C LEU A 108 10.41 6.81 -2.61
N GLU A 109 11.23 7.79 -2.24
CA GLU A 109 11.06 8.54 -1.00
C GLU A 109 9.70 9.22 -0.95
N PRO A 110 9.12 9.40 0.25
CA PRO A 110 7.87 10.14 0.40
C PRO A 110 7.96 11.50 -0.29
N GLN A 111 7.01 11.79 -1.19
CA GLN A 111 7.04 13.01 -1.99
C GLN A 111 5.63 13.39 -2.46
N VAL A 112 5.50 14.63 -2.92
CA VAL A 112 4.27 15.14 -3.52
C VAL A 112 4.43 15.14 -5.04
N ARG A 113 3.32 14.82 -5.74
CA ARG A 113 3.22 14.92 -7.21
C ARG A 113 2.08 15.88 -7.56
N PHE A 114 2.24 16.61 -8.67
CA PHE A 114 1.23 17.54 -9.17
C PHE A 114 0.87 18.61 -8.13
N GLU A 115 1.88 19.10 -7.40
CA GLU A 115 1.68 20.06 -6.32
C GLU A 115 1.00 21.31 -6.81
N GLY A 116 -0.11 21.69 -6.11
CA GLY A 116 -0.89 22.85 -6.45
C GLY A 116 -1.84 22.67 -7.62
N GLU A 117 -1.92 21.47 -8.20
CA GLU A 117 -2.77 21.16 -9.35
C GLU A 117 -3.89 20.19 -8.99
N PRO A 118 -4.96 20.09 -9.80
CA PRO A 118 -5.92 19.00 -9.68
C PRO A 118 -5.18 17.65 -9.78
N GLY A 119 -5.54 16.71 -8.92
CA GLY A 119 -4.83 15.45 -8.88
C GLY A 119 -3.59 15.46 -8.00
N GLU A 120 -3.34 16.56 -7.24
CA GLU A 120 -2.23 16.58 -6.27
C GLU A 120 -2.29 15.35 -5.37
N GLN A 121 -1.17 14.64 -5.27
CA GLN A 121 -1.08 13.42 -4.48
C GLN A 121 0.31 13.28 -3.87
N TRP A 122 0.33 12.62 -2.72
CA TRP A 122 1.55 12.21 -2.06
C TRP A 122 1.77 10.74 -2.39
N THR A 123 3.02 10.34 -2.58
CA THR A 123 3.33 8.94 -2.85
C THR A 123 4.64 8.54 -2.18
N MET A 124 4.74 7.27 -1.88
CA MET A 124 5.97 6.63 -1.42
C MET A 124 5.94 5.17 -1.87
N PHE A 125 7.12 4.60 -2.05
CA PHE A 125 7.26 3.25 -2.55
C PHE A 125 8.35 2.54 -1.73
N PHE A 126 8.02 1.36 -1.21
CA PHE A 126 8.95 0.59 -0.41
C PHE A 126 8.72 -0.90 -0.64
N ARG A 127 9.55 -1.73 -0.01
CA ARG A 127 9.40 -3.18 -0.10
C ARG A 127 9.18 -3.75 1.30
N ASP A 128 8.41 -4.84 1.38
CA ASP A 128 8.36 -5.60 2.61
C ASP A 128 9.70 -6.35 2.79
N PRO A 129 9.94 -7.00 3.95
CA PRO A 129 11.22 -7.69 4.19
C PRO A 129 11.52 -8.82 3.20
N CYS A 130 10.51 -9.32 2.50
CA CYS A 130 10.67 -10.39 1.51
C CYS A 130 10.80 -9.87 0.08
N GLY A 131 10.82 -8.54 -0.09
CA GLY A 131 11.01 -7.92 -1.39
C GLY A 131 9.72 -7.56 -2.13
N ASN A 132 8.55 -7.81 -1.56
CA ASN A 132 7.29 -7.46 -2.21
C ASN A 132 7.14 -5.93 -2.25
N PRO A 133 6.89 -5.34 -3.44
CA PRO A 133 6.81 -3.89 -3.59
C PRO A 133 5.44 -3.34 -3.20
N ILE A 134 5.45 -2.23 -2.47
CA ILE A 134 4.25 -1.58 -1.96
C ILE A 134 4.31 -0.09 -2.26
N GLU A 135 3.24 0.42 -2.88
CA GLU A 135 3.07 1.86 -3.07
C GLU A 135 1.93 2.35 -2.18
N VAL A 136 2.12 3.48 -1.51
CA VAL A 136 1.06 4.12 -0.73
C VAL A 136 0.88 5.54 -1.23
N LYS A 137 -0.35 5.82 -1.67
CA LYS A 137 -0.74 7.15 -2.15
C LYS A 137 -1.55 7.88 -1.09
N GLY A 138 -1.39 9.19 -1.03
CA GLY A 138 -2.16 10.05 -0.14
C GLY A 138 -2.86 11.14 -0.90
N PHE A 139 -4.11 11.43 -0.53
CA PHE A 139 -4.90 12.48 -1.13
C PHE A 139 -5.57 13.31 -0.02
N SER A 140 -5.85 14.57 -0.32
CA SER A 140 -6.54 15.45 0.64
C SER A 140 -8.01 15.06 0.82
N SER A 141 -8.62 14.46 -0.20
CA SER A 141 -9.99 13.97 -0.16
C SER A 141 -10.15 12.77 -1.08
N TRP A 142 -11.17 11.95 -0.83
CA TRP A 142 -11.44 10.79 -1.68
C TRP A 142 -11.82 11.19 -3.10
N GLU A 143 -12.46 12.34 -3.28
CA GLU A 143 -12.83 12.85 -4.59
C GLU A 143 -11.60 13.08 -5.48
N GLN A 144 -10.51 13.53 -4.90
CA GLN A 144 -9.28 13.83 -5.64
C GLN A 144 -8.60 12.59 -6.23
N VAL A 145 -8.90 11.41 -5.71
CA VAL A 145 -8.29 10.16 -6.22
C VAL A 145 -8.53 9.99 -7.72
N TYR A 146 -9.65 10.50 -8.22
CA TYR A 146 -10.06 10.34 -9.61
C TYR A 146 -10.09 11.67 -10.40
N GLU A 147 -9.65 12.75 -9.79
CA GLU A 147 -9.53 14.03 -10.48
C GLU A 147 -8.33 14.04 -11.43
N HIS A 148 -8.48 14.80 -12.52
CA HIS A 148 -7.41 15.00 -13.50
C HIS A 148 -7.56 16.36 -14.21
#